data_f1a1e2a3a70a7472fd35bbb10378c943
#
_entry.id   f1a1e2a3a70a7472fd35bbb10378c943
#
_cell.length_a   1.000
_cell.length_b   1.000
_cell.length_c   1.000
_cell.angle_alpha   90.00
_cell.angle_beta   90.00
_cell.angle_gamma   90.00
#
_symmetry.space_group_name_H-M   'P 1'
#
loop_
_entity.id
_entity.type
_entity.pdbx_description
1 polymer ?
#
loop_
_entity_poly.entity_id
_entity_poly.type
_entity_poly.pdbx_seq_one_letter_code
_entity_poly.pdbx_strand_id
1 'polypeptide(L)'
;MKLFAISDLHFALSVDKPMDVFGSRWADHVERIIAHWHRDISDEDTVLIGGDISWGNSLEEAESDLGLLNTLPGEKILLRGNHDYWWTTVRKMEQFCREKGFQSLRFLRNNALSVAGFHVCGARGWVLPQDKDFSNEDEKILNRENIRLELSLTELRRLRKNEGCERPSVALMHYPPISEAGDASVLSMQLEEAGVDVCVFGHIHHTVPLYLAGPEIHGVKYLIASSDQLDFRPLLIGEDGVFDQFE
;
A
#
# COMPACT_ATOMS: atom_id res chain seq x y z
N MET A 1 4.58 13.04 14.35
CA MET A 1 3.66 12.10 13.64
C MET A 1 4.48 11.29 12.65
N LYS A 2 4.43 9.98 12.79
CA LYS A 2 5.19 9.06 11.94
C LYS A 2 4.32 8.53 10.81
N LEU A 3 4.94 8.24 9.69
CA LEU A 3 4.35 7.54 8.56
C LEU A 3 4.97 6.14 8.48
N PHE A 4 4.12 5.12 8.52
CA PHE A 4 4.51 3.73 8.35
C PHE A 4 3.90 3.14 7.07
N ALA A 5 4.41 2.00 6.63
CA ALA A 5 3.84 1.21 5.55
C ALA A 5 3.90 -0.28 5.84
N ILE A 6 2.87 -1.00 5.41
CA ILE A 6 2.80 -2.45 5.40
C ILE A 6 1.84 -2.88 4.28
N SER A 7 2.00 -4.06 3.74
CA SER A 7 1.14 -4.63 2.70
C SER A 7 0.91 -6.11 2.95
N ASP A 8 -0.07 -6.70 2.26
CA ASP A 8 -0.28 -8.14 2.24
C ASP A 8 -0.55 -8.71 3.65
N LEU A 9 -1.51 -8.10 4.35
CA LEU A 9 -1.92 -8.52 5.69
C LEU A 9 -2.61 -9.88 5.67
N HIS A 10 -3.35 -10.16 4.60
CA HIS A 10 -4.06 -11.41 4.37
C HIS A 10 -4.89 -11.88 5.57
N PHE A 11 -5.61 -10.95 6.21
CA PHE A 11 -6.51 -11.29 7.30
C PHE A 11 -7.67 -12.17 6.80
N ALA A 12 -8.09 -13.11 7.63
CA ALA A 12 -9.11 -14.09 7.30
C ALA A 12 -9.98 -14.45 8.53
N LEU A 13 -10.36 -13.44 9.33
CA LEU A 13 -11.06 -13.68 10.61
C LEU A 13 -12.49 -14.23 10.43
N SER A 14 -13.10 -13.99 9.27
CA SER A 14 -14.45 -14.43 8.94
C SER A 14 -14.52 -15.52 7.87
N VAL A 15 -13.38 -15.89 7.29
CA VAL A 15 -13.31 -16.88 6.20
C VAL A 15 -12.22 -17.92 6.49
N ASP A 16 -12.39 -19.13 5.99
CA ASP A 16 -11.42 -20.21 6.17
C ASP A 16 -10.33 -20.12 5.08
N LYS A 17 -9.29 -19.34 5.36
CA LYS A 17 -8.10 -19.13 4.49
C LYS A 17 -6.83 -19.09 5.35
N PRO A 18 -6.38 -20.21 5.90
CA PRO A 18 -5.18 -20.25 6.73
C PRO A 18 -3.94 -19.92 5.91
N MET A 19 -3.15 -18.92 6.35
CA MET A 19 -1.95 -18.48 5.65
C MET A 19 -0.74 -19.38 5.88
N ASP A 20 -0.72 -20.20 6.92
CA ASP A 20 0.34 -21.16 7.22
C ASP A 20 0.55 -22.22 6.12
N VAL A 21 -0.48 -22.46 5.27
CA VAL A 21 -0.35 -23.31 4.07
C VAL A 21 0.68 -22.77 3.06
N PHE A 22 1.01 -21.48 3.11
CA PHE A 22 2.03 -20.82 2.29
C PHE A 22 3.42 -20.85 2.92
N GLY A 23 3.56 -21.51 4.06
CA GLY A 23 4.83 -21.73 4.75
C GLY A 23 4.82 -21.29 6.22
N SER A 24 5.70 -21.91 7.00
CA SER A 24 5.77 -21.70 8.45
C SER A 24 6.05 -20.25 8.88
N ARG A 25 6.59 -19.42 7.99
CA ARG A 25 6.80 -17.98 8.27
C ARG A 25 5.49 -17.22 8.51
N TRP A 26 4.35 -17.72 7.97
CA TRP A 26 3.03 -17.14 8.17
C TRP A 26 2.34 -17.60 9.46
N ALA A 27 2.97 -18.49 10.24
CA ALA A 27 2.42 -18.90 11.52
C ALA A 27 2.21 -17.69 12.44
N ASP A 28 1.03 -17.60 13.03
CA ASP A 28 0.61 -16.54 13.96
C ASP A 28 0.82 -15.10 13.38
N HIS A 29 0.69 -14.94 12.06
CA HIS A 29 0.99 -13.66 11.39
C HIS A 29 0.10 -12.52 11.89
N VAL A 30 -1.19 -12.78 12.17
CA VAL A 30 -2.13 -11.78 12.69
C VAL A 30 -1.67 -11.26 14.04
N GLU A 31 -1.36 -12.17 14.97
CA GLU A 31 -0.89 -11.85 16.31
C GLU A 31 0.45 -11.09 16.28
N ARG A 32 1.33 -11.48 15.37
CA ARG A 32 2.64 -10.79 15.16
C ARG A 32 2.45 -9.38 14.63
N ILE A 33 1.58 -9.18 13.63
CA ILE A 33 1.21 -7.85 13.13
C ILE A 33 0.67 -7.00 14.28
N ILE A 34 -0.29 -7.49 15.04
CA ILE A 34 -0.91 -6.76 16.16
C ILE A 34 0.14 -6.38 17.21
N ALA A 35 1.00 -7.32 17.58
CA ALA A 35 2.04 -7.08 18.59
C ALA A 35 3.04 -6.00 18.16
N HIS A 36 3.52 -6.07 16.90
CA HIS A 36 4.42 -5.06 16.34
C HIS A 36 3.73 -3.71 16.18
N TRP A 37 2.47 -3.69 15.75
CA TRP A 37 1.69 -2.48 15.60
C TRP A 37 1.52 -1.71 16.91
N HIS A 38 1.09 -2.39 17.99
CA HIS A 38 0.94 -1.77 19.31
C HIS A 38 2.27 -1.33 19.93
N ARG A 39 3.39 -1.95 19.56
CA ARG A 39 4.71 -1.55 20.04
C ARG A 39 5.22 -0.29 19.38
N ASP A 40 4.98 -0.13 18.06
CA ASP A 40 5.70 0.84 17.23
C ASP A 40 4.84 2.05 16.82
N ILE A 41 3.51 1.93 16.83
CA ILE A 41 2.57 2.91 16.27
C ILE A 41 1.71 3.50 17.38
N SER A 42 1.55 4.82 17.36
CA SER A 42 0.68 5.60 18.25
C SER A 42 -0.60 6.05 17.52
N ASP A 43 -1.58 6.57 18.28
CA ASP A 43 -2.85 7.08 17.73
C ASP A 43 -2.66 8.29 16.79
N GLU A 44 -1.53 9.02 16.91
CA GLU A 44 -1.22 10.19 16.08
C GLU A 44 -0.54 9.82 14.75
N ASP A 45 -0.12 8.56 14.58
CA ASP A 45 0.63 8.12 13.41
C ASP A 45 -0.29 7.71 12.26
N THR A 46 0.28 7.57 11.09
CA THR A 46 -0.44 7.10 9.89
C THR A 46 0.24 5.84 9.34
N VAL A 47 -0.56 4.86 8.93
CA VAL A 47 -0.09 3.63 8.30
C VAL A 47 -0.66 3.49 6.90
N LEU A 48 0.22 3.39 5.91
CA LEU A 48 -0.12 3.07 4.53
C LEU A 48 -0.25 1.55 4.39
N ILE A 49 -1.39 1.07 3.90
CA ILE A 49 -1.64 -0.36 3.68
C ILE A 49 -1.75 -0.63 2.19
N GLY A 50 -0.73 -1.29 1.64
CA GLY A 50 -0.47 -1.48 0.22
C GLY A 50 -1.33 -2.54 -0.47
N GLY A 51 -2.45 -2.95 0.12
CA GLY A 51 -3.37 -3.93 -0.47
C GLY A 51 -3.21 -5.34 0.10
N ASP A 52 -4.03 -6.26 -0.42
CA ASP A 52 -4.18 -7.63 0.05
C ASP A 52 -4.45 -7.70 1.57
N ILE A 53 -5.49 -6.95 1.96
CA ILE A 53 -5.84 -6.69 3.35
C ILE A 53 -6.62 -7.87 3.93
N SER A 54 -7.65 -8.33 3.20
CA SER A 54 -8.60 -9.33 3.67
C SER A 54 -8.92 -10.34 2.57
N TRP A 55 -9.05 -11.61 2.95
CA TRP A 55 -9.56 -12.68 2.10
C TRP A 55 -11.09 -12.67 1.92
N GLY A 56 -11.81 -11.76 2.54
CA GLY A 56 -13.25 -11.61 2.33
C GLY A 56 -13.59 -11.32 0.86
N ASN A 57 -14.71 -11.87 0.38
CA ASN A 57 -15.19 -11.65 -1.00
C ASN A 57 -16.20 -10.50 -1.07
N SER A 58 -16.71 -10.04 0.07
CA SER A 58 -17.65 -8.93 0.21
C SER A 58 -17.29 -8.07 1.41
N LEU A 59 -17.89 -6.86 1.52
CA LEU A 59 -17.70 -5.99 2.69
C LEU A 59 -18.15 -6.65 3.99
N GLU A 60 -19.18 -7.48 3.92
CA GLU A 60 -19.72 -8.23 5.07
C GLU A 60 -18.72 -9.31 5.53
N GLU A 61 -18.07 -10.02 4.61
CA GLU A 61 -17.03 -10.99 4.95
C GLU A 61 -15.74 -10.31 5.46
N ALA A 62 -15.40 -9.14 4.94
CA ALA A 62 -14.24 -8.36 5.38
C ALA A 62 -14.50 -7.55 6.67
N GLU A 63 -15.72 -7.54 7.21
CA GLU A 63 -16.10 -6.69 8.37
C GLU A 63 -15.19 -6.92 9.57
N SER A 64 -14.93 -8.18 9.93
CA SER A 64 -14.10 -8.50 11.10
C SER A 64 -12.64 -8.05 10.91
N ASP A 65 -12.10 -8.20 9.69
CA ASP A 65 -10.74 -7.81 9.34
C ASP A 65 -10.58 -6.27 9.36
N LEU A 66 -11.52 -5.55 8.75
CA LEU A 66 -11.57 -4.09 8.77
C LEU A 66 -11.84 -3.55 10.19
N GLY A 67 -12.67 -4.26 10.97
CA GLY A 67 -12.92 -3.95 12.37
C GLY A 67 -11.65 -4.08 13.22
N LEU A 68 -10.89 -5.15 13.04
CA LEU A 68 -9.58 -5.31 13.69
C LEU A 68 -8.66 -4.15 13.34
N LEU A 69 -8.50 -3.82 12.06
CA LEU A 69 -7.69 -2.67 11.63
C LEU A 69 -8.15 -1.35 12.27
N ASN A 70 -9.47 -1.15 12.36
CA ASN A 70 -9.99 0.07 12.98
C ASN A 70 -9.66 0.18 14.47
N THR A 71 -9.46 -0.93 15.18
CA THR A 71 -9.09 -0.93 16.61
C THR A 71 -7.62 -0.66 16.85
N LEU A 72 -6.76 -0.90 15.86
CA LEU A 72 -5.32 -0.66 15.98
C LEU A 72 -5.04 0.86 15.99
N PRO A 73 -3.97 1.33 16.69
CA PRO A 73 -3.59 2.74 16.74
C PRO A 73 -3.32 3.36 15.37
N GLY A 74 -3.49 4.67 15.27
CA GLY A 74 -3.18 5.49 14.10
C GLY A 74 -4.25 5.48 13.00
N GLU A 75 -4.14 6.41 12.04
CA GLU A 75 -4.97 6.46 10.83
C GLU A 75 -4.45 5.45 9.80
N LYS A 76 -5.32 4.73 9.09
CA LYS A 76 -4.96 3.76 8.05
C LYS A 76 -5.41 4.26 6.68
N ILE A 77 -4.46 4.35 5.75
CA ILE A 77 -4.72 4.67 4.36
C ILE A 77 -4.66 3.37 3.55
N LEU A 78 -5.82 2.90 3.11
CA LEU A 78 -5.98 1.62 2.43
C LEU A 78 -5.89 1.77 0.92
N LEU A 79 -5.05 0.97 0.29
CA LEU A 79 -5.02 0.75 -1.14
C LEU A 79 -5.55 -0.65 -1.45
N ARG A 80 -6.09 -0.85 -2.64
CA ARG A 80 -6.57 -2.16 -3.09
C ARG A 80 -5.42 -3.05 -3.57
N GLY A 81 -5.38 -4.32 -3.14
CA GLY A 81 -4.57 -5.37 -3.73
C GLY A 81 -5.34 -6.23 -4.76
N ASN A 82 -4.75 -7.33 -5.19
CA ASN A 82 -5.39 -8.24 -6.15
C ASN A 82 -6.35 -9.24 -5.47
N HIS A 83 -6.14 -9.56 -4.21
CA HIS A 83 -7.01 -10.43 -3.41
C HIS A 83 -8.11 -9.69 -2.64
N ASP A 84 -8.14 -8.35 -2.66
CA ASP A 84 -9.22 -7.57 -2.04
C ASP A 84 -10.50 -7.62 -2.92
N TYR A 85 -11.16 -8.78 -2.98
CA TYR A 85 -12.39 -8.96 -3.74
C TYR A 85 -13.57 -8.20 -3.15
N TRP A 86 -13.54 -7.92 -1.84
CA TRP A 86 -14.51 -7.08 -1.12
C TRP A 86 -14.49 -5.60 -1.57
N TRP A 87 -13.40 -5.16 -2.19
CA TRP A 87 -13.21 -3.76 -2.59
C TRP A 87 -14.22 -3.34 -3.65
N THR A 88 -14.96 -2.28 -3.36
CA THR A 88 -16.00 -1.73 -4.24
C THR A 88 -15.78 -0.23 -4.52
N THR A 89 -16.85 0.56 -4.67
CA THR A 89 -16.70 2.01 -4.82
C THR A 89 -16.33 2.66 -3.49
N VAL A 90 -15.49 3.70 -3.51
CA VAL A 90 -15.12 4.45 -2.31
C VAL A 90 -16.35 4.87 -1.51
N ARG A 91 -17.37 5.40 -2.19
CA ARG A 91 -18.63 5.83 -1.55
C ARG A 91 -19.30 4.70 -0.75
N LYS A 92 -19.33 3.46 -1.28
CA LYS A 92 -19.94 2.32 -0.58
C LYS A 92 -19.09 1.90 0.61
N MET A 93 -17.76 1.88 0.45
CA MET A 93 -16.83 1.54 1.54
C MET A 93 -16.88 2.57 2.67
N GLU A 94 -16.88 3.85 2.35
CA GLU A 94 -17.04 4.93 3.35
C GLU A 94 -18.40 4.88 4.04
N GLN A 95 -19.48 4.54 3.33
CA GLN A 95 -20.79 4.36 3.94
C GLN A 95 -20.76 3.17 4.91
N PHE A 96 -20.20 2.05 4.51
CA PHE A 96 -20.02 0.87 5.36
C PHE A 96 -19.20 1.21 6.62
N CYS A 97 -18.07 1.90 6.47
CA CYS A 97 -17.26 2.34 7.61
C CYS A 97 -18.06 3.25 8.57
N ARG A 98 -18.85 4.20 8.06
CA ARG A 98 -19.73 5.04 8.89
C ARG A 98 -20.77 4.23 9.66
N GLU A 99 -21.42 3.27 8.99
CA GLU A 99 -22.45 2.41 9.60
C GLU A 99 -21.87 1.49 10.69
N LYS A 100 -20.61 1.05 10.51
CA LYS A 100 -19.91 0.20 11.49
C LYS A 100 -19.10 0.98 12.53
N GLY A 101 -19.03 2.30 12.42
CA GLY A 101 -18.25 3.14 13.33
C GLY A 101 -16.72 3.05 13.09
N PHE A 102 -16.29 2.64 11.92
CA PHE A 102 -14.87 2.58 11.56
C PHE A 102 -14.37 3.97 11.16
N GLN A 103 -13.70 4.66 12.07
CA GLN A 103 -13.31 6.07 11.92
C GLN A 103 -11.87 6.25 11.47
N SER A 104 -11.01 5.26 11.66
CA SER A 104 -9.58 5.35 11.37
C SER A 104 -9.20 4.84 9.96
N LEU A 105 -10.18 4.43 9.12
CA LEU A 105 -9.95 3.87 7.80
C LEU A 105 -10.27 4.89 6.70
N ARG A 106 -9.30 5.16 5.84
CA ARG A 106 -9.45 5.99 4.63
C ARG A 106 -8.97 5.21 3.39
N PHE A 107 -9.43 5.62 2.22
CA PHE A 107 -9.18 4.91 0.97
C PHE A 107 -8.38 5.76 -0.01
N LEU A 108 -7.29 5.19 -0.53
CA LEU A 108 -6.51 5.77 -1.62
C LEU A 108 -6.97 5.17 -2.96
N ARG A 109 -7.64 5.99 -3.77
CA ARG A 109 -8.11 5.58 -5.08
C ARG A 109 -8.34 6.79 -5.99
N ASN A 110 -7.45 7.00 -6.96
CA ASN A 110 -7.48 8.13 -7.89
C ASN A 110 -7.46 9.50 -7.17
N ASN A 111 -6.95 9.57 -5.97
CA ASN A 111 -6.79 10.77 -5.15
C ASN A 111 -5.36 10.85 -4.60
N ALA A 112 -5.06 11.94 -3.94
CA ALA A 112 -3.87 12.09 -3.12
C ALA A 112 -4.25 12.68 -1.77
N LEU A 113 -3.43 12.45 -0.75
CA LEU A 113 -3.69 12.83 0.64
C LEU A 113 -2.46 13.49 1.24
N SER A 114 -2.67 14.46 2.14
CA SER A 114 -1.60 15.02 3.00
C SER A 114 -1.73 14.41 4.38
N VAL A 115 -0.76 13.63 4.81
CA VAL A 115 -0.74 12.92 6.10
C VAL A 115 0.67 12.89 6.68
N ALA A 116 0.81 12.99 8.00
CA ALA A 116 2.08 12.89 8.74
C ALA A 116 3.24 13.75 8.14
N GLY A 117 2.93 14.87 7.51
CA GLY A 117 3.94 15.73 6.87
C GLY A 117 4.30 15.34 5.43
N PHE A 118 3.73 14.29 4.89
CA PHE A 118 3.97 13.78 3.54
C PHE A 118 2.75 13.98 2.63
N HIS A 119 2.99 14.02 1.32
CA HIS A 119 1.96 13.79 0.32
C HIS A 119 1.95 12.33 -0.11
N VAL A 120 0.78 11.68 -0.07
CA VAL A 120 0.61 10.28 -0.44
C VAL A 120 -0.27 10.19 -1.68
N CYS A 121 0.19 9.48 -2.69
CA CYS A 121 -0.54 9.16 -3.93
C CYS A 121 -0.37 7.66 -4.25
N GLY A 122 -0.97 7.18 -5.34
CA GLY A 122 -0.72 5.81 -5.79
C GLY A 122 -1.90 5.16 -6.50
N ALA A 123 -1.64 3.95 -6.95
CA ALA A 123 -2.60 3.05 -7.60
C ALA A 123 -2.21 1.61 -7.34
N ARG A 124 -3.11 0.66 -7.64
CA ARG A 124 -2.82 -0.76 -7.43
C ARG A 124 -1.60 -1.23 -8.25
N GLY A 125 -1.45 -0.72 -9.47
CA GLY A 125 -0.51 -1.28 -10.43
C GLY A 125 -1.01 -2.61 -11.00
N TRP A 126 -0.17 -3.27 -11.78
CA TRP A 126 -0.40 -4.59 -12.36
C TRP A 126 0.92 -5.23 -12.80
N VAL A 127 0.89 -6.52 -13.18
CA VAL A 127 2.01 -7.22 -13.80
C VAL A 127 2.54 -6.46 -15.00
N LEU A 128 3.83 -6.51 -15.22
CA LEU A 128 4.54 -5.76 -16.27
C LEU A 128 4.74 -6.61 -17.53
N PRO A 129 4.93 -6.01 -18.71
CA PRO A 129 5.17 -6.74 -19.96
C PRO A 129 6.38 -7.67 -19.94
N GLN A 130 7.34 -7.44 -19.04
CA GLN A 130 8.53 -8.27 -18.84
C GLN A 130 8.24 -9.50 -17.98
N ASP A 131 7.11 -9.52 -17.26
CA ASP A 131 6.76 -10.62 -16.38
C ASP A 131 6.35 -11.85 -17.19
N LYS A 132 6.67 -13.02 -16.62
CA LYS A 132 6.31 -14.29 -17.23
C LYS A 132 4.80 -14.40 -17.39
N ASP A 133 4.37 -14.95 -18.52
CA ASP A 133 2.97 -15.20 -18.84
C ASP A 133 2.08 -13.94 -19.01
N PHE A 134 2.69 -12.74 -19.25
CA PHE A 134 1.97 -11.51 -19.55
C PHE A 134 1.07 -11.68 -20.79
N SER A 135 -0.21 -11.37 -20.65
CA SER A 135 -1.24 -11.61 -21.66
C SER A 135 -1.88 -10.30 -22.18
N ASN A 136 -2.64 -10.39 -23.26
CA ASN A 136 -3.43 -9.25 -23.78
C ASN A 136 -4.49 -8.76 -22.77
N GLU A 137 -4.95 -9.60 -21.83
CA GLU A 137 -5.86 -9.16 -20.77
C GLU A 137 -5.12 -8.39 -19.71
N ASP A 138 -3.89 -8.79 -19.38
CA ASP A 138 -3.02 -8.04 -18.46
C ASP A 138 -2.68 -6.67 -19.01
N GLU A 139 -2.42 -6.55 -20.32
CA GLU A 139 -2.21 -5.26 -20.98
C GLU A 139 -3.40 -4.30 -20.78
N LYS A 140 -4.63 -4.77 -20.93
CA LYS A 140 -5.83 -3.96 -20.70
C LYS A 140 -5.95 -3.52 -19.25
N ILE A 141 -5.58 -4.41 -18.29
CA ILE A 141 -5.60 -4.08 -16.87
C ILE A 141 -4.51 -3.07 -16.56
N LEU A 142 -3.28 -3.30 -17.03
CA LEU A 142 -2.15 -2.38 -16.86
C LEU A 142 -2.47 -0.99 -17.40
N ASN A 143 -3.08 -0.89 -18.58
CA ASN A 143 -3.49 0.38 -19.16
C ASN A 143 -4.53 1.12 -18.28
N ARG A 144 -5.46 0.40 -17.64
CA ARG A 144 -6.39 0.99 -16.67
C ARG A 144 -5.70 1.47 -15.40
N GLU A 145 -4.73 0.70 -14.89
CA GLU A 145 -3.97 1.09 -13.69
C GLU A 145 -3.04 2.28 -13.99
N ASN A 146 -2.47 2.34 -15.20
CA ASN A 146 -1.72 3.49 -15.69
C ASN A 146 -2.55 4.79 -15.65
N ILE A 147 -3.81 4.74 -16.15
CA ILE A 147 -4.73 5.87 -16.06
C ILE A 147 -5.06 6.23 -14.59
N ARG A 148 -5.25 5.23 -13.72
CA ARG A 148 -5.54 5.46 -12.30
C ARG A 148 -4.38 6.12 -11.56
N LEU A 149 -3.15 5.70 -11.88
CA LEU A 149 -1.96 6.33 -11.33
C LEU A 149 -1.89 7.80 -11.77
N GLU A 150 -2.08 8.09 -13.06
CA GLU A 150 -2.08 9.48 -13.57
C GLU A 150 -3.15 10.36 -12.90
N LEU A 151 -4.34 9.81 -12.62
CA LEU A 151 -5.37 10.54 -11.87
C LEU A 151 -4.90 10.87 -10.45
N SER A 152 -4.27 9.93 -9.76
CA SER A 152 -3.71 10.13 -8.42
C SER A 152 -2.56 11.15 -8.42
N LEU A 153 -1.66 11.09 -9.41
CA LEU A 153 -0.57 12.04 -9.58
C LEU A 153 -1.06 13.44 -9.97
N THR A 154 -2.16 13.54 -10.71
CA THR A 154 -2.83 14.81 -10.98
C THR A 154 -3.34 15.46 -9.69
N GLU A 155 -3.94 14.67 -8.78
CA GLU A 155 -4.36 15.16 -7.47
C GLU A 155 -3.15 15.52 -6.59
N LEU A 156 -2.03 14.79 -6.67
CA LEU A 156 -0.77 15.15 -6.00
C LEU A 156 -0.28 16.53 -6.45
N ARG A 157 -0.22 16.79 -7.76
CA ARG A 157 0.17 18.10 -8.30
C ARG A 157 -0.78 19.20 -7.82
N ARG A 158 -2.08 18.90 -7.70
CA ARG A 158 -3.10 19.83 -7.17
C ARG A 158 -2.88 20.12 -5.69
N LEU A 159 -2.58 19.11 -4.87
CA LEU A 159 -2.25 19.30 -3.45
C LEU A 159 -1.04 20.20 -3.27
N ARG A 160 0.08 19.91 -3.96
CA ARG A 160 1.30 20.72 -3.93
C ARG A 160 1.00 22.19 -4.26
N LYS A 161 0.21 22.42 -5.31
CA LYS A 161 -0.18 23.79 -5.71
C LYS A 161 -1.05 24.49 -4.67
N ASN A 162 -2.01 23.78 -4.07
CA ASN A 162 -2.98 24.38 -3.14
C ASN A 162 -2.35 24.67 -1.78
N GLU A 163 -1.45 23.82 -1.30
CA GLU A 163 -0.78 23.98 -0.01
C GLU A 163 0.39 24.97 -0.09
N GLY A 164 0.87 25.29 -1.30
CA GLY A 164 1.99 26.22 -1.51
C GLY A 164 3.30 25.76 -0.90
N CYS A 165 3.41 24.49 -0.56
CA CYS A 165 4.61 23.87 -0.02
C CYS A 165 4.89 22.53 -0.74
N GLU A 166 6.17 22.25 -0.97
CA GLU A 166 6.63 20.97 -1.45
C GLU A 166 6.92 20.07 -0.24
N ARG A 167 5.94 19.25 0.12
CA ARG A 167 6.18 18.15 1.06
C ARG A 167 6.76 16.95 0.33
N PRO A 168 7.61 16.16 0.99
CA PRO A 168 8.07 14.91 0.40
C PRO A 168 6.88 14.00 0.10
N SER A 169 6.99 13.22 -0.95
CA SER A 169 5.90 12.44 -1.52
C SER A 169 6.18 10.95 -1.53
N VAL A 170 5.16 10.19 -1.18
CA VAL A 170 5.17 8.72 -1.17
C VAL A 170 4.11 8.20 -2.12
N ALA A 171 4.50 7.39 -3.09
CA ALA A 171 3.57 6.59 -3.87
C ALA A 171 3.34 5.25 -3.16
N LEU A 172 2.08 4.92 -2.90
CA LEU A 172 1.66 3.62 -2.41
C LEU A 172 1.14 2.80 -3.58
N MET A 173 1.76 1.64 -3.82
CA MET A 173 1.35 0.70 -4.85
C MET A 173 1.16 -0.69 -4.27
N HIS A 174 0.43 -1.57 -4.96
CA HIS A 174 0.39 -2.98 -4.59
C HIS A 174 1.38 -3.77 -5.43
N TYR A 175 1.27 -3.71 -6.75
CA TYR A 175 2.26 -4.31 -7.64
C TYR A 175 3.50 -3.44 -7.76
N PRO A 176 4.71 -4.03 -7.82
CA PRO A 176 5.92 -3.26 -8.05
C PRO A 176 5.86 -2.54 -9.42
N PRO A 177 6.20 -1.25 -9.48
CA PRO A 177 6.22 -0.51 -10.75
C PRO A 177 7.52 -0.67 -11.54
N ILE A 178 8.47 -1.45 -11.03
CA ILE A 178 9.75 -1.81 -11.65
C ILE A 178 9.86 -3.32 -11.77
N SER A 179 10.63 -3.82 -12.76
CA SER A 179 10.93 -5.25 -12.86
C SER A 179 11.84 -5.72 -11.72
N GLU A 180 11.96 -7.03 -11.52
CA GLU A 180 12.92 -7.60 -10.56
C GLU A 180 14.38 -7.23 -10.87
N ALA A 181 14.70 -6.93 -12.12
CA ALA A 181 16.00 -6.44 -12.54
C ALA A 181 16.20 -4.93 -12.32
N GLY A 182 15.15 -4.21 -11.91
CA GLY A 182 15.16 -2.76 -11.76
C GLY A 182 14.87 -2.00 -13.05
N ASP A 183 14.36 -2.67 -14.08
CA ASP A 183 14.01 -1.98 -15.32
C ASP A 183 12.76 -1.10 -15.13
N ALA A 184 12.80 0.06 -15.76
CA ALA A 184 11.68 1.00 -15.73
C ALA A 184 10.45 0.43 -16.47
N SER A 185 9.29 0.84 -16.00
CA SER A 185 7.99 0.59 -16.63
C SER A 185 7.25 1.89 -16.91
N VAL A 186 6.13 1.79 -17.62
CA VAL A 186 5.23 2.93 -17.81
C VAL A 186 4.74 3.53 -16.47
N LEU A 187 4.64 2.72 -15.41
CA LEU A 187 4.23 3.19 -14.08
C LEU A 187 5.37 3.92 -13.37
N SER A 188 6.61 3.37 -13.38
CA SER A 188 7.76 4.02 -12.75
C SER A 188 8.09 5.36 -13.43
N MET A 189 8.02 5.42 -14.77
CA MET A 189 8.23 6.66 -15.51
C MET A 189 7.25 7.78 -15.12
N GLN A 190 5.99 7.44 -14.83
CA GLN A 190 5.03 8.43 -14.31
C GLN A 190 5.41 8.94 -12.92
N LEU A 191 5.91 8.06 -12.03
CA LEU A 191 6.38 8.46 -10.70
C LEU A 191 7.56 9.42 -10.80
N GLU A 192 8.52 9.11 -11.66
CA GLU A 192 9.69 9.95 -11.98
C GLU A 192 9.28 11.34 -12.49
N GLU A 193 8.41 11.38 -13.52
CA GLU A 193 7.91 12.63 -14.11
C GLU A 193 7.12 13.49 -13.10
N ALA A 194 6.44 12.85 -12.15
CA ALA A 194 5.70 13.54 -11.09
C ALA A 194 6.60 14.00 -9.93
N GLY A 195 7.89 13.64 -9.93
CA GLY A 195 8.82 13.93 -8.85
C GLY A 195 8.37 13.29 -7.52
N VAL A 196 8.04 11.99 -7.56
CA VAL A 196 7.78 11.20 -6.36
C VAL A 196 9.12 10.80 -5.75
N ASP A 197 9.27 10.95 -4.44
CA ASP A 197 10.54 10.67 -3.75
C ASP A 197 10.69 9.18 -3.38
N VAL A 198 9.61 8.58 -2.88
CA VAL A 198 9.59 7.18 -2.43
C VAL A 198 8.40 6.46 -3.00
N CYS A 199 8.58 5.24 -3.51
CA CYS A 199 7.53 4.32 -3.87
C CYS A 199 7.55 3.09 -2.95
N VAL A 200 6.46 2.86 -2.25
CA VAL A 200 6.27 1.69 -1.39
C VAL A 200 5.30 0.72 -2.07
N PHE A 201 5.65 -0.56 -2.11
CA PHE A 201 4.81 -1.57 -2.76
C PHE A 201 4.83 -2.90 -2.00
N GLY A 202 3.86 -3.75 -2.29
CA GLY A 202 3.68 -5.09 -1.73
C GLY A 202 3.78 -6.19 -2.78
N HIS A 203 2.89 -7.20 -2.67
CA HIS A 203 2.67 -8.27 -3.63
C HIS A 203 3.77 -9.33 -3.71
N ILE A 204 5.02 -9.00 -3.42
CA ILE A 204 6.18 -9.89 -3.54
C ILE A 204 6.39 -10.67 -2.25
N HIS A 205 6.26 -12.00 -2.31
CA HIS A 205 6.40 -12.92 -1.17
C HIS A 205 7.66 -13.80 -1.25
N HIS A 206 8.43 -13.70 -2.31
CA HIS A 206 9.74 -14.36 -2.43
C HIS A 206 10.86 -13.33 -2.25
N THR A 207 12.01 -13.79 -1.76
CA THR A 207 13.15 -12.89 -1.54
C THR A 207 13.71 -12.38 -2.87
N VAL A 208 13.64 -11.07 -3.06
CA VAL A 208 14.24 -10.38 -4.20
C VAL A 208 15.26 -9.38 -3.69
N PRO A 209 16.57 -9.67 -3.80
CA PRO A 209 17.63 -8.84 -3.22
C PRO A 209 17.58 -7.37 -3.64
N LEU A 210 17.22 -7.09 -4.89
CA LEU A 210 17.13 -5.73 -5.41
C LEU A 210 16.09 -4.91 -4.62
N TYR A 211 14.91 -5.47 -4.36
CA TYR A 211 13.85 -4.77 -3.62
C TYR A 211 14.19 -4.60 -2.15
N LEU A 212 14.85 -5.58 -1.54
CA LEU A 212 15.29 -5.49 -0.15
C LEU A 212 16.39 -4.45 0.06
N ALA A 213 17.22 -4.24 -0.96
CA ALA A 213 18.26 -3.22 -0.93
C ALA A 213 17.73 -1.78 -1.10
N GLY A 214 16.42 -1.61 -1.37
CA GLY A 214 15.80 -0.29 -1.55
C GLY A 214 16.44 0.52 -2.68
N PRO A 215 16.42 0.05 -3.93
CA PRO A 215 17.11 0.74 -5.03
C PRO A 215 16.52 2.13 -5.24
N GLU A 216 17.40 3.08 -5.56
CA GLU A 216 17.00 4.38 -6.09
C GLU A 216 17.22 4.36 -7.61
N ILE A 217 16.13 4.58 -8.35
CA ILE A 217 16.13 4.56 -9.81
C ILE A 217 15.50 5.87 -10.27
N HIS A 218 16.28 6.65 -11.03
CA HIS A 218 15.88 7.97 -11.57
C HIS A 218 15.27 8.91 -10.51
N GLY A 219 15.85 8.90 -9.29
CA GLY A 219 15.44 9.78 -8.19
C GLY A 219 14.23 9.29 -7.39
N VAL A 220 13.68 8.11 -7.68
CA VAL A 220 12.64 7.46 -6.88
C VAL A 220 13.24 6.29 -6.10
N LYS A 221 13.08 6.27 -4.79
CA LYS A 221 13.48 5.14 -3.94
C LYS A 221 12.35 4.12 -3.84
N TYR A 222 12.64 2.87 -4.13
CA TYR A 222 11.65 1.77 -4.14
C TYR A 222 11.80 0.89 -2.91
N LEU A 223 10.72 0.73 -2.13
CA LEU A 223 10.71 -0.01 -0.87
C LEU A 223 9.63 -1.10 -0.89
N ILE A 224 10.01 -2.32 -0.52
CA ILE A 224 9.04 -3.41 -0.33
C ILE A 224 8.38 -3.28 1.04
N ALA A 225 7.07 -3.49 1.08
CA ALA A 225 6.28 -3.46 2.31
C ALA A 225 5.44 -4.72 2.52
N SER A 226 5.66 -5.79 1.74
CA SER A 226 4.99 -7.08 1.99
C SER A 226 5.28 -7.56 3.40
N SER A 227 4.25 -7.87 4.16
CA SER A 227 4.33 -8.15 5.60
C SER A 227 5.31 -9.26 5.94
N ASP A 228 5.34 -10.34 5.14
CA ASP A 228 6.24 -11.48 5.35
C ASP A 228 7.72 -11.17 5.04
N GLN A 229 8.00 -10.14 4.22
CA GLN A 229 9.35 -9.63 3.99
C GLN A 229 9.84 -8.75 5.16
N LEU A 230 8.90 -8.12 5.87
CA LEU A 230 9.14 -7.23 7.00
C LEU A 230 9.06 -7.93 8.37
N ASP A 231 9.04 -9.26 8.39
CA ASP A 231 8.79 -10.03 9.62
C ASP A 231 7.50 -9.56 10.34
N PHE A 232 6.48 -9.15 9.56
CA PHE A 232 5.18 -8.62 10.01
C PHE A 232 5.26 -7.34 10.85
N ARG A 233 6.32 -6.58 10.69
CA ARG A 233 6.53 -5.30 11.34
C ARG A 233 6.31 -4.16 10.35
N PRO A 234 5.42 -3.18 10.62
CA PRO A 234 5.27 -2.01 9.78
C PRO A 234 6.60 -1.26 9.58
N LEU A 235 6.94 -0.95 8.33
CA LEU A 235 8.14 -0.21 7.94
C LEU A 235 7.96 1.27 8.27
N LEU A 236 8.86 1.88 9.01
CA LEU A 236 8.89 3.33 9.20
C LEU A 236 9.33 4.01 7.90
N ILE A 237 8.49 4.91 7.38
CA ILE A 237 8.80 5.68 6.17
C ILE A 237 9.43 7.02 6.55
N GLY A 238 8.99 7.64 7.65
CA GLY A 238 9.55 8.87 8.14
C GLY A 238 8.71 9.51 9.23
N GLU A 239 9.14 10.68 9.69
CA GLU A 239 8.51 11.46 10.75
C GLU A 239 8.44 12.94 10.36
N ASP A 240 7.26 13.57 10.54
CA ASP A 240 7.01 15.00 10.31
C ASP A 240 7.53 15.53 8.95
N GLY A 241 7.40 14.71 7.90
CA GLY A 241 7.84 15.05 6.54
C GLY A 241 9.35 14.88 6.29
N VAL A 242 10.04 14.13 7.14
CA VAL A 242 11.44 13.76 6.93
C VAL A 242 11.51 12.24 6.78
N PHE A 243 12.10 11.77 5.67
CA PHE A 243 12.27 10.33 5.45
C PHE A 243 13.24 9.71 6.46
N ASP A 244 12.96 8.46 6.82
CA ASP A 244 13.87 7.63 7.60
C ASP A 244 15.12 7.26 6.78
N GLN A 245 16.17 6.86 7.46
CA GLN A 245 17.36 6.29 6.81
C GLN A 245 17.05 4.83 6.47
N PHE A 246 16.74 4.58 5.22
CA PHE A 246 16.52 3.22 4.72
C PHE A 246 17.88 2.57 4.45
N GLU A 247 18.37 1.81 5.43
CA GLU A 247 19.60 0.99 5.32
C GLU A 247 19.32 -0.38 4.71
#